data_4605dd65789b62e47d430b8a703f9e9f
#
_entry.id   4605dd65789b62e47d430b8a703f9e9f
#
_cell.length_a   1.000
_cell.length_b   1.000
_cell.length_c   1.000
_cell.angle_alpha   90.00
_cell.angle_beta   90.00
_cell.angle_gamma   90.00
#
_symmetry.space_group_name_H-M   'P 1'
#
loop_
_entity.id
_entity.type
_entity.pdbx_description
1 polymer ?
#
loop_
_entity_poly.entity_id
_entity_poly.type
_entity_poly.pdbx_seq_one_letter_code
_entity_poly.pdbx_strand_id
1 'polypeptide(L)'
;LVETLEFPRELEIQPDDWALVQEPIDFLGLNYYTRNIVRDAPDVTPMRIETVRAAGAPHTEMDWEIYPAGLYDLLDDIRTRYDNPPVFITENGAAFPDSIAADGRVHDTDRIEFFKRHFAQAQRFIESGGDLRGYLVWTFMDNFEWAYGYSKKFGLVHMDPTSLTRTPKQ
;
A
#
# COMPACT_ATOMS: atom_id res chain seq x y z
N LEU A 1 -20.66 8.57 -10.61
CA LEU A 1 -19.45 9.33 -10.26
C LEU A 1 -19.12 10.35 -11.34
N VAL A 2 -19.24 9.97 -12.63
CA VAL A 2 -19.01 10.89 -13.76
C VAL A 2 -20.03 12.02 -13.79
N GLU A 3 -21.28 11.74 -13.44
CA GLU A 3 -22.36 12.74 -13.37
C GLU A 3 -22.22 13.73 -12.20
N THR A 4 -21.40 13.40 -11.20
CA THR A 4 -21.19 14.24 -10.01
C THR A 4 -19.93 15.10 -10.12
N LEU A 5 -19.01 14.75 -11.00
CA LEU A 5 -17.80 15.51 -11.28
C LEU A 5 -18.04 16.37 -12.53
N GLU A 6 -18.03 17.68 -12.38
CA GLU A 6 -18.01 18.60 -13.52
C GLU A 6 -16.63 18.49 -14.20
N PHE A 7 -16.50 17.61 -15.16
CA PHE A 7 -15.34 17.58 -16.05
C PHE A 7 -15.41 18.77 -17.01
N PRO A 8 -14.34 19.55 -17.15
CA PRO A 8 -14.34 20.76 -17.98
C PRO A 8 -14.45 20.50 -19.49
N ARG A 9 -14.47 19.21 -19.91
CA ARG A 9 -14.64 18.76 -21.30
C ARG A 9 -15.35 17.41 -21.31
N GLU A 10 -16.18 17.19 -22.34
CA GLU A 10 -16.65 15.84 -22.68
C GLU A 10 -15.45 14.96 -22.99
N LEU A 11 -15.42 13.76 -22.40
CA LEU A 11 -14.41 12.75 -22.74
C LEU A 11 -14.70 12.24 -24.14
N GLU A 12 -13.88 12.62 -25.11
CA GLU A 12 -13.94 12.09 -26.47
C GLU A 12 -13.34 10.67 -26.49
N ILE A 13 -14.20 9.66 -26.29
CA ILE A 13 -13.79 8.25 -26.38
C ILE A 13 -13.84 7.86 -27.85
N GLN A 14 -12.68 7.50 -28.41
CA GLN A 14 -12.58 7.00 -29.78
C GLN A 14 -12.96 5.51 -29.84
N PRO A 15 -13.45 5.01 -30.99
CA PRO A 15 -13.84 3.59 -31.13
C PRO A 15 -12.73 2.60 -30.76
N ASP A 16 -11.47 2.94 -30.99
CA ASP A 16 -10.32 2.07 -30.77
C ASP A 16 -9.73 2.17 -29.34
N ASP A 17 -10.17 3.14 -28.53
CA ASP A 17 -9.63 3.34 -27.17
C ASP A 17 -9.84 2.11 -26.29
N TRP A 18 -11.00 1.46 -26.43
CA TRP A 18 -11.29 0.23 -25.65
C TRP A 18 -10.37 -0.93 -26.03
N ALA A 19 -9.98 -1.04 -27.29
CA ALA A 19 -9.03 -2.05 -27.71
C ALA A 19 -7.64 -1.79 -27.11
N LEU A 20 -7.21 -0.52 -27.09
CA LEU A 20 -5.92 -0.12 -26.49
C LEU A 20 -5.85 -0.38 -24.98
N VAL A 21 -6.93 -0.04 -24.23
CA VAL A 21 -6.92 -0.22 -22.76
C VAL A 21 -7.09 -1.70 -22.35
N GLN A 22 -7.51 -2.56 -23.28
CA GLN A 22 -7.67 -3.99 -23.05
C GLN A 22 -6.50 -4.83 -23.58
N GLU A 23 -5.43 -4.19 -24.07
CA GLU A 23 -4.24 -4.91 -24.51
C GLU A 23 -3.70 -5.80 -23.35
N PRO A 24 -3.32 -7.06 -23.65
CA PRO A 24 -2.79 -7.97 -22.65
C PRO A 24 -1.55 -7.39 -21.96
N ILE A 25 -1.48 -7.55 -20.65
CA ILE A 25 -0.32 -7.19 -19.83
C ILE A 25 0.44 -8.45 -19.40
N ASP A 26 1.77 -8.35 -19.21
CA ASP A 26 2.58 -9.47 -18.75
C ASP A 26 2.35 -9.77 -17.28
N PHE A 27 2.10 -8.76 -16.47
CA PHE A 27 1.77 -8.86 -15.03
C PHE A 27 1.09 -7.60 -14.53
N LEU A 28 0.43 -7.71 -13.39
CA LEU A 28 -0.11 -6.58 -12.63
C LEU A 28 0.80 -6.25 -11.45
N GLY A 29 1.26 -5.01 -11.35
CA GLY A 29 1.94 -4.47 -10.18
C GLY A 29 0.94 -3.88 -9.19
N LEU A 30 0.96 -4.35 -7.94
CA LEU A 30 0.04 -3.93 -6.89
C LEU A 30 0.79 -3.24 -5.74
N ASN A 31 0.43 -1.99 -5.44
CA ASN A 31 0.84 -1.30 -4.22
C ASN A 31 -0.27 -1.41 -3.18
N TYR A 32 0.04 -1.96 -2.00
CA TYR A 32 -0.92 -2.09 -0.91
C TYR A 32 -0.34 -1.57 0.41
N TYR A 33 -1.00 -0.63 1.04
CA TYR A 33 -0.58 -0.09 2.35
C TYR A 33 -1.69 -0.18 3.41
N THR A 34 -2.91 0.17 3.05
CA THR A 34 -4.05 0.28 3.95
C THR A 34 -5.36 0.21 3.18
N ARG A 35 -6.46 0.23 3.90
CA ARG A 35 -7.80 0.51 3.34
C ARG A 35 -8.28 1.89 3.77
N ASN A 36 -9.24 2.44 3.05
CA ASN A 36 -10.00 3.60 3.48
C ASN A 36 -11.42 3.18 3.84
N ILE A 37 -11.85 3.44 5.07
CA ILE A 37 -13.25 3.35 5.47
C ILE A 37 -13.89 4.68 5.15
N VAL A 38 -14.95 4.66 4.37
CA VAL A 38 -15.66 5.88 3.97
C VAL A 38 -17.14 5.79 4.33
N ARG A 39 -17.76 6.94 4.59
CA ARG A 39 -19.20 7.07 4.76
C ARG A 39 -19.78 8.11 3.81
N ASP A 40 -21.08 8.01 3.54
CA ASP A 40 -21.78 9.05 2.78
C ASP A 40 -21.74 10.38 3.55
N ALA A 41 -21.36 11.44 2.84
CA ALA A 41 -21.26 12.80 3.36
C ALA A 41 -21.72 13.77 2.27
N PRO A 42 -23.06 13.98 2.16
CA PRO A 42 -23.66 14.75 1.07
C PRO A 42 -23.13 16.18 0.91
N ASP A 43 -22.66 16.77 2.00
CA ASP A 43 -22.15 18.14 2.04
C ASP A 43 -20.67 18.25 1.67
N VAL A 44 -19.97 17.13 1.47
CA VAL A 44 -18.54 17.09 1.07
C VAL A 44 -18.43 16.91 -0.43
N THR A 45 -18.12 18.01 -1.12
CA THR A 45 -17.93 17.98 -2.58
C THR A 45 -16.45 17.73 -2.95
N PRO A 46 -16.17 17.14 -4.13
CA PRO A 46 -17.12 16.63 -5.14
C PRO A 46 -17.56 15.17 -4.88
N MET A 47 -16.86 14.43 -4.02
CA MET A 47 -17.01 12.97 -3.91
C MET A 47 -18.18 12.53 -3.01
N ARG A 48 -18.73 13.41 -2.17
CA ARG A 48 -19.77 13.15 -1.19
C ARG A 48 -19.41 12.02 -0.20
N ILE A 49 -18.14 11.88 0.09
CA ILE A 49 -17.63 10.90 1.06
C ILE A 49 -16.75 11.56 2.10
N GLU A 50 -16.73 10.99 3.28
CA GLU A 50 -15.83 11.32 4.36
C GLU A 50 -15.09 10.08 4.82
N THR A 51 -13.77 10.18 5.01
CA THR A 51 -12.96 9.09 5.55
C THR A 51 -13.20 8.94 7.05
N VAL A 52 -13.43 7.71 7.49
CA VAL A 52 -13.67 7.36 8.89
C VAL A 52 -12.48 6.56 9.42
N ARG A 53 -11.93 7.00 10.54
CA ARG A 53 -10.85 6.26 11.21
C ARG A 53 -11.41 5.00 11.89
N ALA A 54 -10.76 3.85 11.66
CA ALA A 54 -11.14 2.58 12.29
C ALA A 54 -10.87 2.65 13.82
N ALA A 55 -11.93 2.68 14.61
CA ALA A 55 -11.81 2.74 16.06
C ALA A 55 -11.23 1.44 16.62
N GLY A 56 -10.19 1.55 17.49
CA GLY A 56 -9.55 0.40 18.14
C GLY A 56 -8.61 -0.43 17.24
N ALA A 57 -8.51 -0.11 15.95
CA ALA A 57 -7.56 -0.76 15.07
C ALA A 57 -6.12 -0.22 15.27
N PRO A 58 -5.08 -1.04 15.07
CA PRO A 58 -3.71 -0.56 15.08
C PRO A 58 -3.43 0.32 13.84
N HIS A 59 -2.62 1.36 14.01
CA HIS A 59 -2.26 2.29 12.95
C HIS A 59 -0.73 2.45 12.88
N THR A 60 -0.25 2.74 11.68
CA THR A 60 1.16 3.11 11.45
C THR A 60 1.41 4.56 11.87
N GLU A 61 2.66 5.01 11.81
CA GLU A 61 3.02 6.42 12.05
C GLU A 61 2.46 7.41 10.99
N MET A 62 1.97 6.87 9.85
CA MET A 62 1.21 7.62 8.84
C MET A 62 -0.27 7.77 9.18
N ASP A 63 -0.72 7.28 10.34
CA ASP A 63 -2.13 7.11 10.72
C ASP A 63 -2.93 6.21 9.76
N TRP A 64 -2.24 5.29 9.07
CA TRP A 64 -2.89 4.29 8.24
C TRP A 64 -3.24 3.05 9.05
N GLU A 65 -4.46 2.55 8.91
CA GLU A 65 -4.88 1.31 9.54
C GLU A 65 -4.01 0.13 9.08
N ILE A 66 -3.53 -0.67 10.02
CA ILE A 66 -2.84 -1.93 9.71
C ILE A 66 -3.91 -3.00 9.45
N TYR A 67 -4.22 -3.24 8.18
CA TYR A 67 -5.29 -4.14 7.74
C TYR A 67 -4.80 -5.22 6.77
N PRO A 68 -4.08 -6.26 7.27
CA PRO A 68 -3.48 -7.28 6.40
C PRO A 68 -4.50 -8.08 5.59
N ALA A 69 -5.71 -8.32 6.13
CA ALA A 69 -6.76 -9.06 5.43
C ALA A 69 -7.14 -8.43 4.08
N GLY A 70 -7.10 -7.09 3.99
CA GLY A 70 -7.41 -6.38 2.74
C GLY A 70 -6.43 -6.68 1.61
N LEU A 71 -5.19 -7.09 1.91
CA LEU A 71 -4.28 -7.56 0.88
C LEU A 71 -4.80 -8.85 0.22
N TYR A 72 -5.25 -9.81 1.03
CA TYR A 72 -5.86 -11.03 0.49
C TYR A 72 -7.14 -10.73 -0.28
N ASP A 73 -8.02 -9.92 0.30
CA ASP A 73 -9.33 -9.59 -0.29
C ASP A 73 -9.15 -8.93 -1.67
N LEU A 74 -8.19 -8.00 -1.79
CA LEU A 74 -7.88 -7.32 -3.05
C LEU A 74 -7.28 -8.27 -4.09
N LEU A 75 -6.34 -9.12 -3.68
CA LEU A 75 -5.72 -10.12 -4.56
C LEU A 75 -6.77 -11.14 -5.05
N ASP A 76 -7.68 -11.58 -4.17
CA ASP A 76 -8.75 -12.51 -4.53
C ASP A 76 -9.80 -11.87 -5.46
N ASP A 77 -10.12 -10.60 -5.26
CA ASP A 77 -10.97 -9.83 -6.17
C ASP A 77 -10.34 -9.70 -7.57
N ILE A 78 -9.02 -9.41 -7.64
CA ILE A 78 -8.27 -9.38 -8.90
C ILE A 78 -8.30 -10.77 -9.57
N ARG A 79 -8.02 -11.83 -8.82
CA ARG A 79 -8.03 -13.21 -9.32
C ARG A 79 -9.38 -13.58 -9.94
N THR A 80 -10.47 -13.25 -9.27
CA THR A 80 -11.81 -13.65 -9.66
C THR A 80 -12.39 -12.81 -10.79
N ARG A 81 -12.04 -11.54 -10.89
CA ARG A 81 -12.58 -10.62 -11.92
C ARG A 81 -11.75 -10.59 -13.20
N TYR A 82 -10.45 -10.91 -13.12
CA TYR A 82 -9.51 -10.70 -14.24
C TYR A 82 -8.77 -11.97 -14.64
N ASP A 83 -9.40 -13.15 -14.41
CA ASP A 83 -8.88 -14.45 -14.84
C ASP A 83 -7.48 -14.78 -14.29
N ASN A 84 -7.25 -14.47 -12.99
CA ASN A 84 -6.04 -14.82 -12.26
C ASN A 84 -4.73 -14.38 -12.95
N PRO A 85 -4.56 -13.08 -13.27
CA PRO A 85 -3.34 -12.62 -13.93
C PRO A 85 -2.13 -12.79 -13.01
N PRO A 86 -0.90 -12.87 -13.57
CA PRO A 86 0.31 -12.78 -12.76
C PRO A 86 0.37 -11.47 -11.97
N VAL A 87 0.56 -11.54 -10.65
CA VAL A 87 0.64 -10.36 -9.79
C VAL A 87 2.02 -10.27 -9.12
N PHE A 88 2.56 -9.07 -9.05
CA PHE A 88 3.65 -8.70 -8.16
C PHE A 88 3.15 -7.67 -7.18
N ILE A 89 3.35 -7.88 -5.86
CA ILE A 89 3.24 -6.79 -4.91
C ILE A 89 4.48 -5.92 -5.09
N THR A 90 4.28 -4.76 -5.71
CA THR A 90 5.36 -3.83 -6.06
C THR A 90 5.71 -2.90 -4.92
N GLU A 91 4.75 -2.68 -4.00
CA GLU A 91 5.01 -1.96 -2.75
C GLU A 91 4.08 -2.47 -1.63
N ASN A 92 4.68 -2.75 -0.48
CA ASN A 92 4.01 -2.87 0.80
C ASN A 92 4.98 -2.53 1.92
N GLY A 93 4.56 -1.75 2.89
CA GLY A 93 5.41 -1.32 4.00
C GLY A 93 4.67 -0.44 5.00
N ALA A 94 5.36 -0.06 6.05
CA ALA A 94 4.82 0.78 7.11
C ALA A 94 5.88 1.68 7.71
N ALA A 95 5.50 2.91 8.06
CA ALA A 95 6.32 3.78 8.89
C ALA A 95 6.06 3.49 10.36
N PHE A 96 7.16 3.34 11.12
CA PHE A 96 7.14 3.24 12.57
C PHE A 96 8.22 4.13 13.17
N PRO A 97 8.06 4.60 14.42
CA PRO A 97 9.10 5.34 15.12
C PRO A 97 10.35 4.47 15.28
N ASP A 98 11.47 4.96 14.80
CA ASP A 98 12.75 4.29 14.94
C ASP A 98 13.65 5.04 15.93
N SER A 99 14.34 4.29 16.79
CA SER A 99 15.39 4.81 17.64
C SER A 99 16.55 3.83 17.70
N ILE A 100 17.78 4.35 17.70
CA ILE A 100 18.96 3.54 17.96
C ILE A 100 19.01 3.31 19.46
N ALA A 101 18.91 2.04 19.88
CA ALA A 101 18.98 1.64 21.26
C ALA A 101 20.43 1.71 21.82
N ALA A 102 20.59 1.55 23.13
CA ALA A 102 21.90 1.61 23.79
C ALA A 102 22.89 0.53 23.30
N ASP A 103 22.39 -0.54 22.69
CA ASP A 103 23.18 -1.61 22.08
C ASP A 103 23.59 -1.28 20.61
N GLY A 104 23.26 -0.09 20.11
CA GLY A 104 23.56 0.36 18.76
C GLY A 104 22.64 -0.21 17.67
N ARG A 105 21.56 -0.86 18.04
CA ARG A 105 20.59 -1.48 17.12
C ARG A 105 19.30 -0.70 17.05
N VAL A 106 18.57 -0.88 15.95
CA VAL A 106 17.17 -0.49 15.82
C VAL A 106 16.31 -1.73 15.97
N HIS A 107 15.58 -1.83 17.09
CA HIS A 107 14.64 -2.92 17.36
C HIS A 107 13.32 -2.64 16.64
N ASP A 108 13.05 -3.37 15.56
CA ASP A 108 11.99 -3.09 14.61
C ASP A 108 10.78 -4.04 14.75
N THR A 109 10.41 -4.34 15.99
CA THR A 109 9.38 -5.34 16.35
C THR A 109 8.05 -5.07 15.63
N ASP A 110 7.62 -3.82 15.55
CA ASP A 110 6.33 -3.46 14.96
C ASP A 110 6.31 -3.72 13.45
N ARG A 111 7.41 -3.40 12.74
CA ARG A 111 7.53 -3.66 11.29
C ARG A 111 7.67 -5.15 11.01
N ILE A 112 8.40 -5.89 11.84
CA ILE A 112 8.47 -7.36 11.76
C ILE A 112 7.08 -7.96 11.86
N GLU A 113 6.28 -7.54 12.86
CA GLU A 113 4.92 -8.04 13.04
C GLU A 113 3.99 -7.62 11.89
N PHE A 114 4.13 -6.38 11.38
CA PHE A 114 3.43 -5.92 10.19
C PHE A 114 3.67 -6.86 9.00
N PHE A 115 4.95 -7.14 8.68
CA PHE A 115 5.27 -8.01 7.55
C PHE A 115 4.85 -9.46 7.77
N LYS A 116 5.01 -10.02 8.96
CA LYS A 116 4.51 -11.38 9.26
C LYS A 116 3.03 -11.53 8.90
N ARG A 117 2.22 -10.56 9.30
CA ARG A 117 0.77 -10.58 9.06
C ARG A 117 0.43 -10.40 7.59
N HIS A 118 1.15 -9.55 6.85
CA HIS A 118 0.94 -9.37 5.40
C HIS A 118 1.45 -10.56 4.60
N PHE A 119 2.62 -11.12 4.91
CA PHE A 119 3.14 -12.33 4.27
C PHE A 119 2.22 -13.52 4.46
N ALA A 120 1.60 -13.65 5.64
CA ALA A 120 0.60 -14.70 5.87
C ALA A 120 -0.60 -14.58 4.92
N GLN A 121 -1.03 -13.35 4.57
CA GLN A 121 -2.11 -13.16 3.58
C GLN A 121 -1.64 -13.46 2.15
N ALA A 122 -0.42 -13.07 1.80
CA ALA A 122 0.18 -13.40 0.51
C ALA A 122 0.32 -14.93 0.34
N GLN A 123 0.81 -15.62 1.37
CA GLN A 123 0.88 -17.09 1.39
C GLN A 123 -0.51 -17.73 1.23
N ARG A 124 -1.49 -17.27 1.99
CA ARG A 124 -2.88 -17.75 1.89
C ARG A 124 -3.43 -17.59 0.47
N PHE A 125 -3.11 -16.48 -0.20
CA PHE A 125 -3.54 -16.26 -1.58
C PHE A 125 -2.89 -17.27 -2.55
N ILE A 126 -1.58 -17.53 -2.42
CA ILE A 126 -0.88 -18.56 -3.22
C ILE A 126 -1.49 -19.93 -2.96
N GLU A 127 -1.74 -20.30 -1.71
CA GLU A 127 -2.36 -21.58 -1.33
C GLU A 127 -3.78 -21.74 -1.88
N SER A 128 -4.50 -20.64 -2.10
CA SER A 128 -5.82 -20.64 -2.74
C SER A 128 -5.77 -20.72 -4.28
N GLY A 129 -4.58 -20.84 -4.88
CA GLY A 129 -4.38 -20.93 -6.33
C GLY A 129 -4.16 -19.60 -7.04
N GLY A 130 -3.86 -18.51 -6.29
CA GLY A 130 -3.54 -17.20 -6.85
C GLY A 130 -2.14 -17.16 -7.46
N ASP A 131 -1.96 -16.46 -8.57
CA ASP A 131 -0.69 -16.31 -9.28
C ASP A 131 0.11 -15.11 -8.77
N LEU A 132 0.56 -15.15 -7.50
CA LEU A 132 1.45 -14.16 -6.93
C LEU A 132 2.92 -14.56 -7.15
N ARG A 133 3.65 -13.77 -7.92
CA ARG A 133 5.03 -14.10 -8.37
C ARG A 133 6.12 -13.33 -7.65
N GLY A 134 5.79 -12.24 -6.97
CA GLY A 134 6.80 -11.45 -6.26
C GLY A 134 6.21 -10.53 -5.21
N TYR A 135 7.07 -10.14 -4.26
CA TYR A 135 6.71 -9.22 -3.18
C TYR A 135 7.89 -8.30 -2.90
N LEU A 136 7.71 -7.01 -3.16
CA LEU A 136 8.71 -5.98 -2.90
C LEU A 136 8.29 -5.14 -1.69
N VAL A 137 9.22 -4.99 -0.78
CA VAL A 137 9.02 -4.19 0.42
C VAL A 137 9.28 -2.71 0.11
N TRP A 138 8.38 -1.84 0.52
CA TRP A 138 8.63 -0.42 0.62
C TRP A 138 9.06 -0.07 2.04
N THR A 139 10.36 0.24 2.32
CA THR A 139 11.43 0.40 1.34
C THR A 139 12.72 -0.21 1.89
N PHE A 140 13.73 -0.37 1.07
CA PHE A 140 15.02 -0.91 1.50
C PHE A 140 15.68 -0.04 2.58
N MET A 141 15.70 1.28 2.40
CA MET A 141 16.37 2.23 3.29
C MET A 141 15.49 3.46 3.51
N ASP A 142 15.52 4.03 4.74
CA ASP A 142 14.84 5.29 5.02
C ASP A 142 15.21 6.36 4.01
N ASN A 143 14.23 7.05 3.46
CA ASN A 143 14.39 8.06 2.44
C ASN A 143 13.49 9.26 2.64
N PHE A 144 13.40 10.13 1.65
CA PHE A 144 12.57 11.33 1.67
C PHE A 144 11.12 10.98 1.36
N GLU A 145 10.26 11.03 2.41
CA GLU A 145 8.84 10.69 2.31
C GLU A 145 8.00 11.92 1.97
N TRP A 146 8.05 12.37 0.71
CA TRP A 146 7.22 13.46 0.19
C TRP A 146 7.09 14.65 1.16
N ALA A 147 5.86 15.04 1.51
CA ALA A 147 5.57 16.16 2.40
C ALA A 147 6.08 15.95 3.85
N TYR A 148 6.41 14.74 4.25
CA TYR A 148 6.94 14.42 5.59
C TYR A 148 8.47 14.50 5.67
N GLY A 149 9.17 14.70 4.53
CA GLY A 149 10.62 14.75 4.49
C GLY A 149 11.24 13.46 5.03
N TYR A 150 12.19 13.56 5.94
CA TYR A 150 12.86 12.40 6.55
C TYR A 150 12.23 11.95 7.88
N SER A 151 11.06 12.48 8.24
CA SER A 151 10.43 12.15 9.54
C SER A 151 9.79 10.75 9.57
N LYS A 152 9.32 10.24 8.45
CA LYS A 152 8.67 8.92 8.35
C LYS A 152 9.66 7.85 7.92
N LYS A 153 9.74 6.77 8.72
CA LYS A 153 10.77 5.73 8.61
C LYS A 153 10.16 4.44 8.06
N PHE A 154 10.23 4.24 6.73
CA PHE A 154 9.75 3.03 6.06
C PHE A 154 10.82 1.97 5.85
N GLY A 155 12.10 2.35 5.92
CA GLY A 155 13.22 1.50 5.53
C GLY A 155 13.40 0.24 6.40
N LEU A 156 13.93 -0.81 5.79
CA LEU A 156 14.54 -1.95 6.52
C LEU A 156 15.92 -1.57 7.06
N VAL A 157 16.50 -0.51 6.53
CA VAL A 157 17.76 0.08 6.98
C VAL A 157 17.47 1.49 7.48
N HIS A 158 17.82 1.77 8.72
CA HIS A 158 17.79 3.12 9.29
C HIS A 158 18.88 3.97 8.64
N MET A 159 18.52 5.17 8.20
CA MET A 159 19.45 6.14 7.62
C MET A 159 19.41 7.45 8.41
N ASP A 160 20.55 7.86 8.93
CA ASP A 160 20.71 9.19 9.53
C ASP A 160 20.88 10.23 8.41
N PRO A 161 19.97 11.17 8.23
CA PRO A 161 20.02 12.12 7.11
C PRO A 161 21.18 13.13 7.20
N THR A 162 21.83 13.25 8.36
CA THR A 162 22.94 14.18 8.57
C THR A 162 24.29 13.52 8.29
N SER A 163 24.53 12.37 8.93
CA SER A 163 25.79 11.61 8.78
C SER A 163 25.80 10.63 7.62
N LEU A 164 24.63 10.33 7.06
CA LEU A 164 24.39 9.29 6.05
C LEU A 164 24.78 7.88 6.54
N THR A 165 24.90 7.71 7.85
CA THR A 165 25.14 6.40 8.46
C THR A 165 23.95 5.48 8.27
N ARG A 166 24.22 4.24 7.89
CA ARG A 166 23.21 3.21 7.62
C ARG A 166 23.31 2.12 8.68
N THR A 167 22.21 1.85 9.37
CA THR A 167 22.11 0.82 10.41
C THR A 167 21.00 -0.15 10.04
N PRO A 168 21.29 -1.41 9.68
CA PRO A 168 20.24 -2.40 9.45
C PRO A 168 19.32 -2.52 10.67
N LYS A 169 18.01 -2.50 10.44
CA LYS A 169 17.03 -2.77 11.48
C LYS A 169 16.94 -4.29 11.74
N GLN A 170 16.41 -4.67 12.87
CA GLN A 170 16.35 -6.07 13.28
C GLN A 170 15.38 -6.90 12.42
#